data_5e740793938ba6c0537fc6a926807943
#
_entry.id   5e740793938ba6c0537fc6a926807943
#
_cell.length_a   1.000
_cell.length_b   1.000
_cell.length_c   1.000
_cell.angle_alpha   90.00
_cell.angle_beta   90.00
_cell.angle_gamma   90.00
#
_symmetry.space_group_name_H-M   'P 1'
#
loop_
_entity.id
_entity.type
_entity.pdbx_description
1 polymer ?
#
loop_
_entity_poly.entity_id
_entity_poly.type
_entity_poly.pdbx_seq_one_letter_code
_entity_poly.pdbx_strand_id
1 'polypeptide(L)'
;VNVRRVATWTIGVLLVLAMAGFLAFLYLIPPFDLVSPESLIAPETAAPPSLASITDPKTRALAERGKYIVMITGCADCHSPPGPNGPDFSRYMAGGLKTSVKGHGTFISANLTPDRADGLGRRTDEEVLRVLRSGVSADGGRQLWYRDMPWAWFANWTEEDRRAVLVYLRQIAPVAHKIPPPSDTASVTYDPAAIEEGSAVDAGTTP
;
A
#
# COMPACT_ATOMS: atom_id res chain seq x y z
N VAL A 1 25.39 -44.37 -45.31
CA VAL A 1 25.13 -43.31 -44.33
C VAL A 1 25.40 -43.83 -42.96
N ASN A 2 26.33 -43.22 -42.20
CA ASN A 2 26.70 -43.68 -40.87
C ASN A 2 25.62 -43.26 -39.85
N VAL A 3 24.72 -44.21 -39.59
CA VAL A 3 23.54 -43.97 -38.70
C VAL A 3 23.94 -43.40 -37.33
N ARG A 4 25.08 -43.83 -36.78
CA ARG A 4 25.59 -43.32 -35.51
C ARG A 4 25.95 -41.82 -35.60
N ARG A 5 26.59 -41.39 -36.70
CA ARG A 5 26.89 -39.96 -36.91
C ARG A 5 25.62 -39.12 -37.04
N VAL A 6 24.65 -39.61 -37.82
CA VAL A 6 23.38 -38.89 -37.97
C VAL A 6 22.67 -38.78 -36.63
N ALA A 7 22.58 -39.88 -35.86
CA ALA A 7 21.96 -39.84 -34.53
C ALA A 7 22.68 -38.88 -33.58
N THR A 8 24.01 -38.84 -33.56
CA THR A 8 24.76 -37.92 -32.69
C THR A 8 24.50 -36.45 -33.07
N TRP A 9 24.48 -36.12 -34.36
CA TRP A 9 24.16 -34.78 -34.82
C TRP A 9 22.72 -34.36 -34.51
N THR A 10 21.76 -35.28 -34.68
CA THR A 10 20.34 -35.03 -34.36
C THR A 10 20.17 -34.76 -32.87
N ILE A 11 20.79 -35.55 -32.00
CA ILE A 11 20.73 -35.34 -30.53
C ILE A 11 21.38 -33.97 -30.17
N GLY A 12 22.53 -33.65 -30.77
CA GLY A 12 23.20 -32.38 -30.54
C GLY A 12 22.32 -31.19 -30.90
N VAL A 13 21.67 -31.23 -32.07
CA VAL A 13 20.75 -30.17 -32.50
C VAL A 13 19.54 -30.05 -31.56
N LEU A 14 18.95 -31.17 -31.15
CA LEU A 14 17.82 -31.16 -30.22
C LEU A 14 18.19 -30.57 -28.85
N LEU A 15 19.39 -30.88 -28.34
CA LEU A 15 19.88 -30.29 -27.09
C LEU A 15 20.08 -28.77 -27.20
N VAL A 16 20.63 -28.31 -28.33
CA VAL A 16 20.80 -26.86 -28.57
C VAL A 16 19.45 -26.14 -28.65
N LEU A 17 18.47 -26.75 -29.36
CA LEU A 17 17.13 -26.19 -29.45
C LEU A 17 16.40 -26.18 -28.11
N ALA A 18 16.55 -27.24 -27.31
CA ALA A 18 15.98 -27.32 -25.97
C ALA A 18 16.59 -26.26 -25.04
N MET A 19 17.90 -26.07 -25.10
CA MET A 19 18.60 -25.02 -24.34
C MET A 19 18.16 -23.62 -24.75
N ALA A 20 18.09 -23.35 -26.06
CA ALA A 20 17.62 -22.07 -26.58
C ALA A 20 16.17 -21.79 -26.17
N GLY A 21 15.30 -22.79 -26.25
CA GLY A 21 13.91 -22.69 -25.77
C GLY A 21 13.81 -22.44 -24.28
N PHE A 22 14.65 -23.10 -23.48
CA PHE A 22 14.70 -22.86 -22.04
C PHE A 22 15.19 -21.45 -21.67
N LEU A 23 16.23 -20.97 -22.36
CA LEU A 23 16.71 -19.60 -22.16
C LEU A 23 15.68 -18.56 -22.60
N ALA A 24 14.97 -18.81 -23.72
CA ALA A 24 13.88 -17.96 -24.14
C ALA A 24 12.72 -17.95 -23.15
N PHE A 25 12.39 -19.11 -22.57
CA PHE A 25 11.40 -19.23 -21.52
C PHE A 25 11.78 -18.40 -20.29
N LEU A 26 13.02 -18.50 -19.82
CA LEU A 26 13.50 -17.72 -18.68
C LEU A 26 13.50 -16.21 -18.96
N TYR A 27 13.69 -15.80 -20.20
CA TYR A 27 13.72 -14.40 -20.62
C TYR A 27 12.31 -13.81 -20.80
N LEU A 28 11.37 -14.58 -21.32
CA LEU A 28 10.05 -14.10 -21.73
C LEU A 28 8.97 -14.25 -20.64
N ILE A 29 9.20 -15.09 -19.63
CA ILE A 29 8.18 -15.35 -18.59
C ILE A 29 8.60 -14.75 -17.26
N PRO A 30 7.94 -13.67 -16.81
CA PRO A 30 8.15 -13.15 -15.46
C PRO A 30 7.88 -14.25 -14.39
N PRO A 31 8.63 -14.31 -13.32
CA PRO A 31 9.65 -13.41 -12.78
C PRO A 31 11.09 -13.71 -13.20
N PHE A 32 11.29 -14.42 -14.32
CA PHE A 32 12.62 -14.85 -14.79
C PHE A 32 13.31 -13.80 -15.68
N ASP A 33 12.75 -12.56 -15.74
CA ASP A 33 13.45 -11.47 -16.38
C ASP A 33 14.81 -11.27 -15.70
N LEU A 34 15.87 -11.28 -16.51
CA LEU A 34 17.22 -10.96 -16.05
C LEU A 34 17.29 -9.46 -15.74
N VAL A 35 16.87 -9.12 -14.55
CA VAL A 35 16.94 -7.73 -14.05
C VAL A 35 18.35 -7.50 -13.54
N SER A 36 18.96 -6.37 -13.90
CA SER A 36 20.29 -6.05 -13.36
C SER A 36 20.21 -5.87 -11.84
N PRO A 37 21.25 -6.26 -11.08
CA PRO A 37 21.26 -6.04 -9.64
C PRO A 37 20.98 -4.59 -9.24
N GLU A 38 21.39 -3.63 -10.07
CA GLU A 38 21.18 -2.20 -9.86
C GLU A 38 19.70 -1.81 -9.95
N SER A 39 18.92 -2.49 -10.79
CA SER A 39 17.48 -2.24 -10.91
C SER A 39 16.68 -2.81 -9.75
N LEU A 40 17.27 -3.71 -8.96
CA LEU A 40 16.70 -4.25 -7.73
C LEU A 40 17.02 -3.40 -6.50
N ILE A 41 17.95 -2.45 -6.63
CA ILE A 41 18.18 -1.45 -5.58
C ILE A 41 16.94 -0.56 -5.60
N ALA A 42 16.18 -0.60 -4.49
CA ALA A 42 15.01 0.27 -4.35
C ALA A 42 15.41 1.72 -4.65
N PRO A 43 14.65 2.42 -5.49
CA PRO A 43 14.93 3.84 -5.73
C PRO A 43 15.01 4.54 -4.37
N GLU A 44 15.93 5.47 -4.26
CA GLU A 44 16.11 6.25 -3.03
C GLU A 44 14.77 6.89 -2.67
N THR A 45 14.08 6.28 -1.71
CA THR A 45 12.82 6.83 -1.22
C THR A 45 13.14 8.13 -0.50
N ALA A 46 12.41 9.19 -0.82
CA ALA A 46 12.62 10.46 -0.15
C ALA A 46 12.60 10.25 1.37
N ALA A 47 13.61 10.77 2.06
CA ALA A 47 13.68 10.64 3.50
C ALA A 47 12.40 11.22 4.14
N PRO A 48 11.72 10.47 5.01
CA PRO A 48 10.53 10.96 5.68
C PRO A 48 10.89 12.20 6.53
N PRO A 49 9.92 13.08 6.79
CA PRO A 49 10.16 14.31 7.54
C PRO A 49 10.90 14.09 8.86
N SER A 50 11.78 15.06 9.20
CA SER A 50 12.51 15.04 10.47
C SER A 50 11.55 15.28 11.64
N LEU A 51 11.76 14.56 12.74
CA LEU A 51 11.04 14.72 14.01
C LEU A 51 11.88 15.49 15.06
N ALA A 52 12.96 16.13 14.64
CA ALA A 52 13.89 16.82 15.55
C ALA A 52 13.24 18.00 16.31
N SER A 53 12.15 18.56 15.79
CA SER A 53 11.42 19.65 16.43
C SER A 53 10.58 19.21 17.65
N ILE A 54 10.35 17.90 17.82
CA ILE A 54 9.60 17.37 18.96
C ILE A 54 10.51 17.40 20.20
N THR A 55 10.20 18.24 21.17
CA THR A 55 10.99 18.41 22.37
C THR A 55 10.67 17.40 23.48
N ASP A 56 9.40 17.00 23.60
CA ASP A 56 8.99 16.00 24.57
C ASP A 56 9.51 14.60 24.19
N PRO A 57 10.34 13.94 25.06
CA PRO A 57 10.95 12.66 24.73
C PRO A 57 9.93 11.51 24.49
N LYS A 58 8.82 11.51 25.25
CA LYS A 58 7.79 10.47 25.10
C LYS A 58 7.06 10.59 23.75
N THR A 59 6.65 11.81 23.42
CA THR A 59 6.01 12.10 22.13
C THR A 59 6.97 11.80 20.98
N ARG A 60 8.27 12.14 21.11
CA ARG A 60 9.27 11.84 20.11
C ARG A 60 9.43 10.34 19.91
N ALA A 61 9.59 9.55 20.98
CA ALA A 61 9.72 8.10 20.89
C ALA A 61 8.51 7.46 20.22
N LEU A 62 7.31 7.91 20.55
CA LEU A 62 6.07 7.43 19.95
C LEU A 62 5.98 7.85 18.46
N ALA A 63 6.35 9.07 18.12
CA ALA A 63 6.37 9.53 16.73
C ALA A 63 7.43 8.77 15.89
N GLU A 64 8.61 8.46 16.43
CA GLU A 64 9.62 7.65 15.74
C GLU A 64 9.11 6.21 15.50
N ARG A 65 8.41 5.61 16.46
CA ARG A 65 7.73 4.32 16.25
C ARG A 65 6.69 4.41 15.14
N GLY A 66 5.86 5.45 15.14
CA GLY A 66 4.86 5.70 14.11
C GLY A 66 5.49 5.92 12.74
N LYS A 67 6.56 6.70 12.66
CA LYS A 67 7.35 6.89 11.45
C LYS A 67 7.83 5.56 10.86
N TYR A 68 8.41 4.71 11.70
CA TYR A 68 8.86 3.37 11.29
C TYR A 68 7.73 2.55 10.69
N ILE A 69 6.56 2.51 11.36
CA ILE A 69 5.39 1.75 10.88
C ILE A 69 4.90 2.30 9.54
N VAL A 70 4.76 3.62 9.42
CA VAL A 70 4.34 4.29 8.18
C VAL A 70 5.28 3.97 7.01
N MET A 71 6.58 3.91 7.27
CA MET A 71 7.58 3.57 6.24
C MET A 71 7.47 2.11 5.79
N ILE A 72 7.41 1.15 6.73
CA ILE A 72 7.37 -0.27 6.38
C ILE A 72 6.05 -0.71 5.75
N THR A 73 4.98 0.06 5.94
CA THR A 73 3.66 -0.21 5.36
C THR A 73 3.37 0.59 4.08
N GLY A 74 4.31 1.42 3.62
CA GLY A 74 4.19 2.15 2.37
C GLY A 74 3.05 3.16 2.31
N CYS A 75 2.63 3.72 3.45
CA CYS A 75 1.52 4.68 3.47
C CYS A 75 1.75 5.86 2.53
N ALA A 76 3.00 6.35 2.45
CA ALA A 76 3.37 7.49 1.63
C ALA A 76 3.23 7.24 0.13
N ASP A 77 3.34 6.00 -0.33
CA ASP A 77 3.24 5.66 -1.75
C ASP A 77 1.83 5.94 -2.30
N CYS A 78 0.81 5.66 -1.50
CA CYS A 78 -0.58 5.96 -1.85
C CYS A 78 -1.01 7.35 -1.38
N HIS A 79 -0.51 7.82 -0.23
CA HIS A 79 -0.97 9.07 0.38
C HIS A 79 -0.10 10.29 0.06
N SER A 80 0.89 10.19 -0.85
CA SER A 80 1.49 11.37 -1.48
C SER A 80 0.90 11.57 -2.89
N PRO A 81 0.78 12.81 -3.38
CA PRO A 81 0.23 13.06 -4.70
C PRO A 81 1.05 12.37 -5.80
N PRO A 82 0.41 11.96 -6.90
CA PRO A 82 1.16 11.41 -8.03
C PRO A 82 2.06 12.46 -8.67
N GLY A 83 3.29 12.07 -8.97
CA GLY A 83 4.28 12.83 -9.72
C GLY A 83 4.67 12.11 -11.01
N PRO A 84 5.56 12.69 -11.83
CA PRO A 84 5.94 12.12 -13.13
C PRO A 84 6.70 10.79 -13.01
N ASN A 85 7.42 10.56 -11.91
CA ASN A 85 8.25 9.36 -11.71
C ASN A 85 7.87 8.58 -10.44
N GLY A 86 6.65 8.69 -9.98
CA GLY A 86 6.17 8.08 -8.74
C GLY A 86 5.51 9.11 -7.81
N PRO A 87 5.38 8.81 -6.50
CA PRO A 87 4.79 9.75 -5.55
C PRO A 87 5.61 11.05 -5.43
N ASP A 88 4.94 12.19 -5.39
CA ASP A 88 5.56 13.49 -5.12
C ASP A 88 5.80 13.67 -3.61
N PHE A 89 6.96 13.29 -3.13
CA PHE A 89 7.34 13.40 -1.73
C PHE A 89 7.62 14.85 -1.27
N SER A 90 7.68 15.83 -2.17
CA SER A 90 7.70 17.24 -1.76
C SER A 90 6.38 17.66 -1.10
N ARG A 91 5.31 16.90 -1.38
CA ARG A 91 3.98 17.03 -0.79
C ARG A 91 3.62 15.76 0.01
N TYR A 92 4.57 15.32 0.81
CA TYR A 92 4.49 14.09 1.59
C TYR A 92 3.17 13.96 2.34
N MET A 93 2.48 12.84 2.16
CA MET A 93 1.19 12.51 2.80
C MET A 93 0.01 13.44 2.44
N ALA A 94 0.11 14.28 1.41
CA ALA A 94 -0.98 15.18 1.03
C ALA A 94 -2.13 14.52 0.25
N GLY A 95 -2.07 13.21 -0.02
CA GLY A 95 -3.13 12.46 -0.70
C GLY A 95 -3.24 12.78 -2.19
N GLY A 96 -4.32 12.30 -2.83
CA GLY A 96 -4.64 12.64 -4.22
C GLY A 96 -4.36 11.54 -5.24
N LEU A 97 -3.81 10.38 -4.83
CA LEU A 97 -3.71 9.24 -5.75
C LEU A 97 -5.12 8.73 -6.05
N LYS A 98 -5.44 8.65 -7.34
CA LYS A 98 -6.73 8.17 -7.84
C LYS A 98 -6.60 6.73 -8.29
N THR A 99 -7.41 5.85 -7.71
CA THR A 99 -7.53 4.43 -8.07
C THR A 99 -8.95 4.13 -8.51
N SER A 100 -9.11 3.47 -9.65
CA SER A 100 -10.42 3.03 -10.14
C SER A 100 -10.49 1.51 -10.14
N VAL A 101 -11.52 0.98 -9.50
CA VAL A 101 -11.71 -0.46 -9.35
C VAL A 101 -13.04 -0.85 -9.96
N LYS A 102 -12.98 -1.78 -10.92
CA LYS A 102 -14.17 -2.26 -11.62
C LYS A 102 -15.18 -2.85 -10.61
N GLY A 103 -16.40 -2.33 -10.63
CA GLY A 103 -17.47 -2.75 -9.73
C GLY A 103 -17.47 -2.10 -8.33
N HIS A 104 -16.42 -1.34 -7.98
CA HIS A 104 -16.28 -0.70 -6.66
C HIS A 104 -16.14 0.83 -6.72
N GLY A 105 -16.01 1.40 -7.93
CA GLY A 105 -15.94 2.84 -8.12
C GLY A 105 -14.52 3.41 -8.15
N THR A 106 -14.42 4.72 -7.94
CA THR A 106 -13.17 5.46 -7.93
C THR A 106 -12.87 5.98 -6.53
N PHE A 107 -11.67 5.69 -6.05
CA PHE A 107 -11.16 6.11 -4.76
C PHE A 107 -10.06 7.16 -4.96
N ILE A 108 -9.97 8.11 -4.05
CA ILE A 108 -8.90 9.09 -4.03
C ILE A 108 -8.31 9.08 -2.63
N SER A 109 -7.00 8.89 -2.52
CA SER A 109 -6.33 8.81 -1.23
C SER A 109 -6.47 10.12 -0.45
N ALA A 110 -6.75 10.01 0.84
CA ALA A 110 -6.97 11.15 1.71
C ALA A 110 -5.66 11.90 2.01
N ASN A 111 -5.77 13.20 2.28
CA ASN A 111 -4.71 14.01 2.86
C ASN A 111 -4.53 13.62 4.33
N LEU A 112 -3.39 12.99 4.66
CA LEU A 112 -3.04 12.54 6.01
C LEU A 112 -2.19 13.57 6.78
N THR A 113 -1.92 14.74 6.21
CA THR A 113 -1.21 15.80 6.94
C THR A 113 -2.10 16.44 8.00
N PRO A 114 -1.54 17.11 9.03
CA PRO A 114 -2.33 17.80 10.05
C PRO A 114 -2.94 19.11 9.58
N ASP A 115 -3.10 19.29 8.26
CA ASP A 115 -3.79 20.47 7.73
C ASP A 115 -5.23 20.53 8.25
N ARG A 116 -5.65 21.72 8.72
CA ARG A 116 -6.94 21.91 9.39
C ARG A 116 -8.13 22.01 8.44
N ALA A 117 -7.89 22.38 7.19
CA ALA A 117 -8.96 22.53 6.21
C ALA A 117 -9.16 21.24 5.41
N ASP A 118 -8.06 20.65 4.95
CA ASP A 118 -8.09 19.61 3.93
C ASP A 118 -7.56 18.24 4.44
N GLY A 119 -6.86 18.23 5.60
CA GLY A 119 -6.20 17.04 6.14
C GLY A 119 -6.80 16.51 7.44
N LEU A 120 -5.98 15.76 8.18
CA LEU A 120 -6.37 15.16 9.48
C LEU A 120 -6.57 16.19 10.57
N GLY A 121 -6.10 17.44 10.41
CA GLY A 121 -6.27 18.50 11.40
C GLY A 121 -7.74 18.83 11.73
N ARG A 122 -8.68 18.47 10.87
CA ARG A 122 -10.13 18.60 11.09
C ARG A 122 -10.78 17.37 11.73
N ARG A 123 -10.01 16.33 12.00
CA ARG A 123 -10.50 15.03 12.50
C ARG A 123 -10.04 14.82 13.93
N THR A 124 -10.89 14.21 14.73
CA THR A 124 -10.52 13.75 16.06
C THR A 124 -9.59 12.54 15.96
N ASP A 125 -8.84 12.27 17.03
CA ASP A 125 -7.95 11.12 17.09
C ASP A 125 -8.74 9.80 16.96
N GLU A 126 -9.92 9.72 17.56
CA GLU A 126 -10.77 8.53 17.50
C GLU A 126 -11.32 8.28 16.09
N GLU A 127 -11.67 9.32 15.34
CA GLU A 127 -12.05 9.17 13.93
C GLU A 127 -10.91 8.57 13.09
N VAL A 128 -9.66 9.01 13.31
CA VAL A 128 -8.49 8.45 12.60
C VAL A 128 -8.19 7.03 13.04
N LEU A 129 -8.20 6.77 14.35
CA LEU A 129 -7.94 5.43 14.89
C LEU A 129 -9.00 4.41 14.44
N ARG A 130 -10.25 4.81 14.31
CA ARG A 130 -11.33 3.98 13.76
C ARG A 130 -11.03 3.53 12.34
N VAL A 131 -10.49 4.40 11.48
CA VAL A 131 -10.06 4.01 10.12
C VAL A 131 -9.03 2.89 10.18
N LEU A 132 -8.04 3.00 11.05
CA LEU A 132 -6.98 2.00 11.19
C LEU A 132 -7.46 0.68 11.83
N ARG A 133 -8.47 0.73 12.70
CA ARG A 133 -9.01 -0.47 13.38
C ARG A 133 -9.97 -1.27 12.51
N SER A 134 -10.84 -0.59 11.79
CA SER A 134 -12.01 -1.22 11.16
C SER A 134 -12.27 -0.78 9.73
N GLY A 135 -11.44 0.12 9.18
CA GLY A 135 -11.64 0.64 7.82
C GLY A 135 -12.88 1.52 7.66
N VAL A 136 -13.54 1.90 8.75
CA VAL A 136 -14.67 2.85 8.68
C VAL A 136 -14.12 4.23 8.43
N SER A 137 -14.57 4.90 7.37
CA SER A 137 -14.13 6.24 6.99
C SER A 137 -14.25 7.23 8.16
N ALA A 138 -13.40 8.26 8.16
CA ALA A 138 -13.35 9.21 9.27
C ALA A 138 -14.67 9.96 9.50
N ASP A 139 -15.50 10.12 8.46
CA ASP A 139 -16.86 10.64 8.55
C ASP A 139 -17.89 9.61 9.07
N GLY A 140 -17.49 8.34 9.22
CA GLY A 140 -18.32 7.27 9.74
C GLY A 140 -19.34 6.70 8.75
N GLY A 141 -19.44 7.27 7.55
CA GLY A 141 -20.50 6.93 6.61
C GLY A 141 -20.21 5.76 5.67
N ARG A 142 -19.00 5.21 5.70
CA ARG A 142 -18.56 4.27 4.66
C ARG A 142 -17.49 3.32 5.15
N GLN A 143 -17.58 2.05 4.75
CA GLN A 143 -16.49 1.08 4.85
C GLN A 143 -15.51 1.30 3.70
N LEU A 144 -14.22 1.42 4.00
CA LEU A 144 -13.17 1.48 2.99
C LEU A 144 -12.94 0.09 2.40
N TRP A 145 -12.71 0.04 1.10
CA TRP A 145 -12.38 -1.23 0.48
C TRP A 145 -10.95 -1.65 0.83
N TYR A 146 -10.80 -2.86 1.40
CA TYR A 146 -9.54 -3.33 2.01
C TYR A 146 -8.38 -3.51 1.02
N ARG A 147 -8.66 -3.66 -0.28
CA ARG A 147 -7.62 -3.76 -1.32
C ARG A 147 -7.06 -2.40 -1.72
N ASP A 148 -7.83 -1.35 -1.53
CA ASP A 148 -7.43 0.01 -1.86
C ASP A 148 -6.74 0.68 -0.66
N MET A 149 -7.34 0.51 0.52
CA MET A 149 -6.75 0.88 1.81
C MET A 149 -6.66 -0.39 2.67
N PRO A 150 -5.48 -0.99 2.88
CA PRO A 150 -5.35 -2.32 3.49
C PRO A 150 -5.56 -2.32 5.02
N TRP A 151 -6.64 -1.69 5.48
CA TRP A 151 -6.99 -1.53 6.89
C TRP A 151 -7.15 -2.87 7.63
N ALA A 152 -7.57 -3.93 6.93
CA ALA A 152 -7.72 -5.26 7.54
C ALA A 152 -6.41 -5.79 8.13
N TRP A 153 -5.27 -5.37 7.59
CA TRP A 153 -3.95 -5.71 8.12
C TRP A 153 -3.58 -4.81 9.29
N PHE A 154 -3.94 -3.53 9.23
CA PHE A 154 -3.72 -2.57 10.31
C PHE A 154 -4.62 -2.84 11.53
N ALA A 155 -5.76 -3.53 11.33
CA ALA A 155 -6.59 -4.02 12.42
C ALA A 155 -5.85 -4.97 13.38
N ASN A 156 -4.80 -5.66 12.87
CA ASN A 156 -3.95 -6.54 13.68
C ASN A 156 -2.82 -5.81 14.44
N TRP A 157 -2.62 -4.51 14.20
CA TRP A 157 -1.65 -3.74 14.98
C TRP A 157 -2.10 -3.61 16.43
N THR A 158 -1.14 -3.44 17.32
CA THR A 158 -1.46 -3.07 18.71
C THR A 158 -2.11 -1.68 18.75
N GLU A 159 -2.83 -1.40 19.83
CA GLU A 159 -3.39 -0.05 20.02
C GLU A 159 -2.27 1.00 20.15
N GLU A 160 -1.16 0.62 20.75
CA GLU A 160 0.04 1.46 20.87
C GLU A 160 0.61 1.81 19.49
N ASP A 161 0.72 0.85 18.57
CA ASP A 161 1.19 1.07 17.22
C ASP A 161 0.27 1.99 16.42
N ARG A 162 -1.05 1.81 16.52
CA ARG A 162 -2.02 2.72 15.90
C ARG A 162 -1.90 4.14 16.42
N ARG A 163 -1.72 4.29 17.75
CA ARG A 163 -1.48 5.60 18.37
C ARG A 163 -0.15 6.20 17.95
N ALA A 164 0.89 5.40 17.79
CA ALA A 164 2.18 5.84 17.31
C ALA A 164 2.07 6.42 15.89
N VAL A 165 1.37 5.73 14.98
CA VAL A 165 1.10 6.23 13.63
C VAL A 165 0.33 7.55 13.67
N LEU A 166 -0.72 7.63 14.48
CA LEU A 166 -1.50 8.87 14.65
C LEU A 166 -0.61 10.03 15.14
N VAL A 167 0.21 9.80 16.17
CA VAL A 167 1.11 10.83 16.71
C VAL A 167 2.10 11.29 15.63
N TYR A 168 2.69 10.36 14.87
CA TYR A 168 3.56 10.72 13.76
C TYR A 168 2.85 11.62 12.74
N LEU A 169 1.67 11.22 12.26
CA LEU A 169 0.90 11.98 11.28
C LEU A 169 0.49 13.38 11.79
N ARG A 170 0.35 13.55 13.11
CA ARG A 170 0.10 14.86 13.74
C ARG A 170 1.34 15.76 13.78
N GLN A 171 2.54 15.21 13.60
CA GLN A 171 3.81 15.94 13.72
C GLN A 171 4.45 16.30 12.37
N ILE A 172 3.99 15.72 11.26
CA ILE A 172 4.49 16.10 9.94
C ILE A 172 3.98 17.47 9.52
N ALA A 173 4.62 18.07 8.51
CA ALA A 173 4.22 19.39 8.03
C ALA A 173 2.80 19.37 7.42
N PRO A 174 1.94 20.34 7.74
CA PRO A 174 0.64 20.48 7.09
C PRO A 174 0.81 20.86 5.62
N VAL A 175 0.02 20.23 4.75
CA VAL A 175 -0.03 20.55 3.31
C VAL A 175 -1.47 20.81 2.91
N ALA A 176 -1.77 22.03 2.47
CA ALA A 176 -3.07 22.36 1.94
C ALA A 176 -3.28 21.66 0.59
N HIS A 177 -4.13 20.64 0.58
CA HIS A 177 -4.49 19.89 -0.61
C HIS A 177 -5.88 19.32 -0.45
N LYS A 178 -6.84 19.95 -1.13
CA LYS A 178 -8.24 19.55 -1.12
C LYS A 178 -8.42 18.29 -1.98
N ILE A 179 -8.85 17.22 -1.35
CA ILE A 179 -9.21 15.99 -2.03
C ILE A 179 -10.68 16.05 -2.41
N PRO A 180 -11.02 15.90 -3.71
CA PRO A 180 -12.43 15.85 -4.12
C PRO A 180 -13.11 14.62 -3.52
N PRO A 181 -14.43 14.67 -3.26
CA PRO A 181 -15.17 13.51 -2.85
C PRO A 181 -15.07 12.41 -3.92
N PRO A 182 -15.10 11.13 -3.53
CA PRO A 182 -15.12 10.04 -4.49
C PRO A 182 -16.33 10.20 -5.42
N SER A 183 -16.12 10.07 -6.73
CA SER A 183 -17.21 10.01 -7.71
C SER A 183 -17.63 8.54 -7.87
N ASP A 184 -18.93 8.30 -7.98
CA ASP A 184 -19.54 6.99 -8.28
C ASP A 184 -19.27 5.91 -7.21
N THR A 185 -19.36 6.27 -5.98
CA THR A 185 -19.43 5.27 -4.92
C THR A 185 -20.78 4.56 -4.97
N ALA A 186 -20.77 3.31 -5.43
CA ALA A 186 -21.64 2.36 -4.78
C ALA A 186 -21.24 2.39 -3.30
N SER A 187 -21.95 3.18 -2.51
CA SER A 187 -21.71 3.28 -1.08
C SER A 187 -21.98 1.90 -0.49
N VAL A 188 -20.91 1.16 -0.20
CA VAL A 188 -21.06 0.04 0.71
C VAL A 188 -21.35 0.72 2.05
N THR A 189 -22.62 0.79 2.38
CA THR A 189 -23.06 1.28 3.68
C THR A 189 -22.43 0.37 4.72
N TYR A 190 -21.69 0.93 5.65
CA TYR A 190 -21.16 0.17 6.76
C TYR A 190 -22.32 -0.40 7.56
N ASP A 191 -22.47 -1.71 7.51
CA ASP A 191 -23.40 -2.46 8.35
C ASP A 191 -22.60 -3.21 9.41
N PRO A 192 -22.64 -2.78 10.66
CA PRO A 192 -21.94 -3.47 11.74
C PRO A 192 -22.41 -4.92 11.94
N ALA A 193 -23.65 -5.26 11.60
CA ALA A 193 -24.18 -6.61 11.70
C ALA A 193 -23.56 -7.56 10.67
N ALA A 194 -23.21 -7.07 9.48
CA ALA A 194 -22.59 -7.87 8.42
C ALA A 194 -21.20 -8.39 8.78
N ILE A 195 -20.51 -7.77 9.75
CA ILE A 195 -19.19 -8.23 10.23
C ILE A 195 -19.36 -9.44 11.15
N GLU A 196 -20.41 -9.48 11.96
CA GLU A 196 -20.69 -10.61 12.85
C GLU A 196 -21.11 -11.86 12.08
N GLU A 197 -21.86 -11.70 10.99
CA GLU A 197 -22.27 -12.82 10.11
C GLU A 197 -21.08 -13.35 9.28
N GLY A 198 -20.15 -12.49 8.82
CA GLY A 198 -18.97 -12.88 8.04
C GLY A 198 -17.91 -13.65 8.85
N SER A 199 -17.91 -13.55 10.18
CA SER A 199 -17.01 -14.31 11.05
C SER A 199 -17.52 -15.74 11.32
N ALA A 200 -18.74 -16.07 10.92
CA ALA A 200 -19.37 -17.39 11.07
C ALA A 200 -19.22 -18.29 9.82
N VAL A 201 -18.58 -17.80 8.76
CA VAL A 201 -18.41 -18.60 7.54
C VAL A 201 -17.11 -19.43 7.62
N ASP A 202 -17.34 -20.72 7.81
CA ASP A 202 -16.49 -21.87 7.53
C ASP A 202 -15.32 -22.22 8.47
N ALA A 203 -15.70 -22.66 9.66
CA ALA A 203 -14.94 -23.67 10.38
C ALA A 203 -15.51 -25.11 10.15
N GLY A 204 -16.02 -25.41 8.96
CA GLY A 204 -16.57 -26.73 8.74
C GLY A 204 -16.99 -27.02 7.30
N THR A 205 -16.10 -27.50 6.49
CA THR A 205 -16.25 -28.67 5.60
C THR A 205 -15.04 -28.78 4.67
N THR A 206 -14.08 -29.59 5.06
CA THR A 206 -13.17 -30.26 4.11
C THR A 206 -13.65 -31.72 3.97
N PRO A 207 -13.85 -32.22 2.74
CA PRO A 207 -14.00 -33.66 2.50
C PRO A 207 -12.67 -34.37 2.63
#